data_2bfacbddaa768d83b2d9a84bebeafe33
#
_entry.id   2bfacbddaa768d83b2d9a84bebeafe33
#
_cell.length_a   1.000
_cell.length_b   1.000
_cell.length_c   1.000
_cell.angle_alpha   90.00
_cell.angle_beta   90.00
_cell.angle_gamma   90.00
#
_symmetry.space_group_name_H-M   'P 1'
#
loop_
_entity.id
_entity.type
_entity.pdbx_description
1 polymer ?
#
loop_
_entity_poly.entity_id
_entity_poly.type
_entity_poly.pdbx_seq_one_letter_code
_entity_poly.pdbx_strand_id
1 'polypeptide(L)'
;MKRLLLFTPLILAVVLGVVLFAGIGKDPNKLESALIGKPVPEFLLTDLHNESRELTREVFEGHVSLLNVWGTWCPACRDEHGDLVWLAEEKGVRIVGLNYKDNRDDALVWLDRLGDPYQVSIY
;
A
#
# COMPACT_ATOMS: atom_id res chain seq x y z
N MET A 1 -20.82 -35.70 -39.88
CA MET A 1 -20.42 -35.60 -38.45
C MET A 1 -18.90 -35.75 -38.25
N LYS A 2 -18.21 -36.74 -38.86
CA LYS A 2 -16.75 -36.95 -38.66
C LYS A 2 -15.85 -35.80 -39.13
N ARG A 3 -16.26 -35.05 -40.17
CA ARG A 3 -15.48 -33.86 -40.68
C ARG A 3 -15.54 -32.67 -39.73
N LEU A 4 -16.64 -32.49 -38.98
CA LEU A 4 -16.78 -31.40 -38.00
C LEU A 4 -15.84 -31.61 -36.79
N LEU A 5 -15.66 -32.89 -36.36
CA LEU A 5 -14.73 -33.25 -35.31
C LEU A 5 -13.25 -32.90 -35.61
N LEU A 6 -12.89 -32.90 -36.91
CA LEU A 6 -11.53 -32.55 -37.38
C LEU A 6 -11.21 -31.06 -37.17
N PHE A 7 -12.24 -30.21 -37.18
CA PHE A 7 -12.07 -28.75 -36.94
C PHE A 7 -12.17 -28.34 -35.48
N THR A 8 -12.59 -29.25 -34.58
CA THR A 8 -12.73 -28.95 -33.15
C THR A 8 -11.45 -28.38 -32.53
N PRO A 9 -10.23 -28.96 -32.74
CA PRO A 9 -9.02 -28.40 -32.16
C PRO A 9 -8.69 -26.99 -32.70
N LEU A 10 -8.97 -26.75 -33.97
CA LEU A 10 -8.77 -25.44 -34.58
C LEU A 10 -9.71 -24.39 -33.99
N ILE A 11 -10.99 -24.74 -33.86
CA ILE A 11 -12.00 -23.85 -33.23
C ILE A 11 -11.60 -23.55 -31.78
N LEU A 12 -11.17 -24.57 -31.02
CA LEU A 12 -10.71 -24.39 -29.64
C LEU A 12 -9.50 -23.46 -29.55
N ALA A 13 -8.53 -23.62 -30.46
CA ALA A 13 -7.34 -22.76 -30.52
C ALA A 13 -7.71 -21.30 -30.85
N VAL A 14 -8.64 -21.09 -31.80
CA VAL A 14 -9.11 -19.74 -32.13
C VAL A 14 -9.85 -19.09 -30.97
N VAL A 15 -10.76 -19.83 -30.31
CA VAL A 15 -11.50 -19.33 -29.14
C VAL A 15 -10.54 -18.98 -28.00
N LEU A 16 -9.57 -19.85 -27.72
CA LEU A 16 -8.55 -19.59 -26.70
C LEU A 16 -7.71 -18.36 -27.06
N GLY A 17 -7.30 -18.24 -28.31
CA GLY A 17 -6.55 -17.06 -28.81
C GLY A 17 -7.33 -15.75 -28.63
N VAL A 18 -8.62 -15.76 -28.94
CA VAL A 18 -9.49 -14.58 -28.75
C VAL A 18 -9.63 -14.22 -27.26
N VAL A 19 -9.83 -15.23 -26.39
CA VAL A 19 -9.93 -14.99 -24.93
C VAL A 19 -8.63 -14.43 -24.36
N LEU A 20 -7.48 -14.99 -24.75
CA LEU A 20 -6.18 -14.50 -24.31
C LEU A 20 -5.90 -13.09 -24.86
N PHE A 21 -6.21 -12.84 -26.12
CA PHE A 21 -6.04 -11.51 -26.72
C PHE A 21 -6.92 -10.46 -26.05
N ALA A 22 -8.16 -10.78 -25.70
CA ALA A 22 -9.05 -9.90 -24.96
C ALA A 22 -8.59 -9.64 -23.50
N GLY A 23 -7.74 -10.52 -22.96
CA GLY A 23 -7.10 -10.35 -21.67
C GLY A 23 -5.83 -9.47 -21.70
N ILE A 24 -5.19 -9.35 -22.87
CA ILE A 24 -4.02 -8.51 -23.06
C ILE A 24 -4.47 -7.04 -23.03
N GLY A 25 -3.96 -6.27 -22.08
CA GLY A 25 -4.32 -4.85 -21.90
C GLY A 25 -5.18 -4.57 -20.67
N LYS A 26 -5.64 -5.59 -19.98
CA LYS A 26 -6.17 -5.43 -18.62
C LYS A 26 -4.98 -5.46 -17.65
N ASP A 27 -4.71 -4.33 -17.01
CA ASP A 27 -3.66 -4.24 -15.99
C ASP A 27 -4.09 -5.08 -14.79
N PRO A 28 -3.43 -6.22 -14.52
CA PRO A 28 -3.78 -7.08 -13.39
C PRO A 28 -3.46 -6.42 -12.04
N ASN A 29 -2.62 -5.37 -12.04
CA ASN A 29 -2.24 -4.64 -10.83
C ASN A 29 -3.19 -3.48 -10.53
N LYS A 30 -4.13 -3.17 -11.42
CA LYS A 30 -5.14 -2.14 -11.19
C LYS A 30 -6.25 -2.67 -10.27
N LEU A 31 -5.91 -2.79 -9.00
CA LEU A 31 -6.89 -3.05 -7.95
C LEU A 31 -7.57 -1.72 -7.62
N GLU A 32 -8.83 -1.57 -7.98
CA GLU A 32 -9.64 -0.45 -7.50
C GLU A 32 -9.83 -0.62 -5.99
N SER A 33 -9.28 0.32 -5.21
CA SER A 33 -9.46 0.28 -3.76
C SER A 33 -10.94 0.43 -3.42
N ALA A 34 -11.47 -0.53 -2.64
CA ALA A 34 -12.83 -0.47 -2.13
C ALA A 34 -13.08 0.71 -1.17
N LEU A 35 -12.01 1.43 -0.80
CA LEU A 35 -12.04 2.56 0.13
C LEU A 35 -12.06 3.92 -0.57
N ILE A 36 -11.97 3.98 -1.91
CA ILE A 36 -12.05 5.25 -2.63
C ILE A 36 -13.37 5.97 -2.31
N GLY A 37 -13.25 7.22 -1.87
CA GLY A 37 -14.39 8.07 -1.51
C GLY A 37 -15.07 7.70 -0.18
N LYS A 38 -14.49 6.77 0.58
CA LYS A 38 -14.98 6.45 1.94
C LYS A 38 -14.17 7.19 3.00
N PRO A 39 -14.79 7.57 4.11
CA PRO A 39 -14.07 8.15 5.23
C PRO A 39 -13.10 7.13 5.83
N VAL A 40 -12.01 7.64 6.42
CA VAL A 40 -11.11 6.83 7.25
C VAL A 40 -11.93 6.21 8.39
N PRO A 41 -11.80 4.89 8.65
CA PRO A 41 -12.47 4.25 9.78
C PRO A 41 -12.09 4.89 11.11
N GLU A 42 -12.98 4.82 12.10
CA GLU A 42 -12.65 5.22 13.47
C GLU A 42 -11.58 4.31 14.05
N PHE A 43 -10.61 4.89 14.69
CA PHE A 43 -9.60 4.19 15.48
C PHE A 43 -9.21 5.01 16.69
N LEU A 44 -8.65 4.35 17.70
CA LEU A 44 -8.00 4.95 18.85
C LEU A 44 -6.70 4.18 19.08
N LEU A 45 -5.59 4.80 18.73
CA LEU A 45 -4.24 4.22 18.80
C LEU A 45 -3.29 5.24 19.44
N THR A 46 -2.10 4.80 19.82
CA THR A 46 -1.11 5.70 20.43
C THR A 46 -0.13 6.25 19.41
N ASP A 47 0.52 7.34 19.74
CA ASP A 47 1.66 7.86 19.00
C ASP A 47 2.91 7.00 19.28
N LEU A 48 3.67 6.66 18.24
CA LEU A 48 4.90 5.87 18.37
C LEU A 48 5.93 6.55 19.29
N HIS A 49 6.07 7.87 19.20
CA HIS A 49 7.04 8.66 19.96
C HIS A 49 6.52 9.04 21.36
N ASN A 50 5.20 8.99 21.59
CA ASN A 50 4.59 9.37 22.85
C ASN A 50 3.39 8.49 23.19
N GLU A 51 3.59 7.50 24.03
CA GLU A 51 2.53 6.55 24.44
C GLU A 51 1.32 7.21 25.11
N SER A 52 1.52 8.37 25.74
CA SER A 52 0.43 9.10 26.41
C SER A 52 -0.44 9.89 25.44
N ARG A 53 -0.03 9.99 24.17
CA ARG A 53 -0.77 10.70 23.13
C ARG A 53 -1.64 9.72 22.37
N GLU A 54 -2.94 9.88 22.50
CA GLU A 54 -3.91 9.14 21.72
C GLU A 54 -4.12 9.82 20.36
N LEU A 55 -4.23 9.02 19.31
CA LEU A 55 -4.44 9.43 17.93
C LEU A 55 -5.73 8.82 17.42
N THR A 56 -6.51 9.63 16.73
CA THR A 56 -7.77 9.25 16.09
C THR A 56 -7.70 9.55 14.59
N ARG A 57 -8.76 9.26 13.84
CA ARG A 57 -8.85 9.61 12.41
C ARG A 57 -8.64 11.10 12.13
N GLU A 58 -8.79 11.98 13.12
CA GLU A 58 -8.59 13.43 13.00
C GLU A 58 -7.19 13.80 12.49
N VAL A 59 -6.20 12.91 12.67
CA VAL A 59 -4.84 13.11 12.12
C VAL A 59 -4.81 13.26 10.59
N PHE A 60 -5.86 12.82 9.91
CA PHE A 60 -6.02 12.92 8.46
C PHE A 60 -6.86 14.11 8.01
N GLU A 61 -7.49 14.84 8.94
CA GLU A 61 -8.40 15.93 8.60
C GLU A 61 -7.65 17.21 8.18
N GLY A 62 -8.23 17.94 7.24
CA GLY A 62 -7.72 19.23 6.78
C GLY A 62 -6.49 19.18 5.86
N HIS A 63 -5.92 18.01 5.61
CA HIS A 63 -4.71 17.85 4.79
C HIS A 63 -4.79 16.63 3.89
N VAL A 64 -4.19 16.74 2.71
CA VAL A 64 -3.86 15.56 1.91
C VAL A 64 -2.63 14.91 2.52
N SER A 65 -2.73 13.64 2.85
CA SER A 65 -1.65 12.88 3.49
C SER A 65 -1.45 11.54 2.79
N LEU A 66 -0.20 11.12 2.69
CA LEU A 66 0.16 9.75 2.34
C LEU A 66 0.11 8.90 3.61
N LEU A 67 -0.65 7.82 3.61
CA LEU A 67 -0.60 6.82 4.68
C LEU A 67 0.36 5.71 4.25
N ASN A 68 1.40 5.49 5.04
CA ASN A 68 2.32 4.38 4.86
C ASN A 68 2.19 3.38 6.02
N VAL A 69 1.95 2.11 5.69
CA VAL A 69 1.93 1.01 6.68
C VAL A 69 3.28 0.30 6.62
N TRP A 70 3.97 0.23 7.76
CA TRP A 70 5.34 -0.26 7.81
C TRP A 70 5.65 -1.05 9.09
N GLY A 71 6.79 -1.73 9.09
CA GLY A 71 7.32 -2.43 10.26
C GLY A 71 8.78 -2.77 10.07
N THR A 72 9.54 -2.94 11.17
CA THR A 72 10.96 -3.29 11.15
C THR A 72 11.24 -4.65 10.51
N TRP A 73 10.25 -5.54 10.57
CA TRP A 73 10.25 -6.89 10.00
C TRP A 73 10.01 -6.94 8.48
N CYS A 74 9.64 -5.81 7.85
CA CYS A 74 9.20 -5.73 6.46
C CYS A 74 10.37 -5.38 5.53
N PRO A 75 10.90 -6.30 4.71
CA PRO A 75 12.02 -6.01 3.80
C PRO A 75 11.66 -4.95 2.75
N ALA A 76 10.47 -5.04 2.12
CA ALA A 76 10.01 -4.06 1.13
C ALA A 76 9.90 -2.64 1.72
N CYS A 77 9.46 -2.52 2.98
CA CYS A 77 9.40 -1.23 3.68
C CYS A 77 10.79 -0.61 3.83
N ARG A 78 11.82 -1.42 4.01
CA ARG A 78 13.22 -0.96 4.06
C ARG A 78 13.71 -0.44 2.71
N ASP A 79 13.34 -1.13 1.64
CA ASP A 79 13.76 -0.77 0.28
C ASP A 79 13.12 0.56 -0.17
N GLU A 80 11.84 0.80 0.18
CA GLU A 80 11.11 2.03 -0.18
C GLU A 80 11.36 3.22 0.76
N HIS A 81 11.94 2.98 1.95
CA HIS A 81 12.05 3.99 3.01
C HIS A 81 12.81 5.25 2.58
N GLY A 82 13.88 5.09 1.82
CA GLY A 82 14.65 6.20 1.28
C GLY A 82 13.83 7.14 0.39
N ASP A 83 12.91 6.57 -0.39
CA ASP A 83 12.00 7.35 -1.24
C ASP A 83 10.97 8.13 -0.40
N LEU A 84 10.51 7.55 0.72
CA LEU A 84 9.61 8.23 1.64
C LEU A 84 10.31 9.40 2.35
N VAL A 85 11.56 9.24 2.78
CA VAL A 85 12.36 10.32 3.35
C VAL A 85 12.54 11.44 2.32
N TRP A 86 12.90 11.09 1.08
CA TRP A 86 13.04 12.07 0.01
C TRP A 86 11.73 12.81 -0.30
N LEU A 87 10.58 12.10 -0.31
CA LEU A 87 9.26 12.70 -0.51
C LEU A 87 8.89 13.67 0.62
N ALA A 88 9.22 13.33 1.86
CA ALA A 88 8.94 14.19 3.01
C ALA A 88 9.83 15.44 3.01
N GLU A 89 11.14 15.26 2.84
CA GLU A 89 12.13 16.33 2.98
C GLU A 89 12.19 17.22 1.73
N GLU A 90 12.28 16.63 0.54
CA GLU A 90 12.49 17.40 -0.71
C GLU A 90 11.19 17.85 -1.37
N LYS A 91 10.10 17.12 -1.18
CA LYS A 91 8.80 17.45 -1.78
C LYS A 91 7.79 18.00 -0.80
N GLY A 92 8.08 17.98 0.50
CA GLY A 92 7.18 18.45 1.53
C GLY A 92 5.87 17.65 1.60
N VAL A 93 5.90 16.38 1.19
CA VAL A 93 4.73 15.50 1.25
C VAL A 93 4.46 15.16 2.72
N ARG A 94 3.21 15.39 3.15
CA ARG A 94 2.78 14.97 4.48
C ARG A 94 2.59 13.46 4.51
N ILE A 95 3.38 12.77 5.32
CA ILE A 95 3.31 11.32 5.47
C ILE A 95 2.89 10.97 6.90
N VAL A 96 1.88 10.12 7.02
CA VAL A 96 1.46 9.49 8.28
C VAL A 96 1.91 8.04 8.25
N GLY A 97 2.74 7.65 9.21
CA GLY A 97 3.19 6.27 9.38
C GLY A 97 2.23 5.49 10.27
N LEU A 98 1.88 4.27 9.88
CA LEU A 98 1.22 3.29 10.73
C LEU A 98 2.18 2.13 10.94
N ASN A 99 2.78 2.06 12.11
CA ASN A 99 3.63 0.93 12.50
C ASN A 99 2.75 -0.27 12.84
N TYR A 100 2.95 -1.40 12.17
CA TYR A 100 2.04 -2.54 12.25
C TYR A 100 2.72 -3.78 12.79
N LYS A 101 2.16 -4.31 13.90
CA LYS A 101 2.63 -5.55 14.54
C LYS A 101 4.15 -5.57 14.78
N ASP A 102 4.66 -4.52 15.39
CA ASP A 102 6.09 -4.31 15.59
C ASP A 102 6.40 -4.09 17.08
N ASN A 103 7.66 -4.08 17.43
CA ASN A 103 8.14 -3.63 18.73
C ASN A 103 8.41 -2.12 18.68
N ARG A 104 7.90 -1.38 19.67
CA ARG A 104 8.04 0.09 19.73
C ARG A 104 9.51 0.53 19.76
N ASP A 105 10.32 -0.10 20.61
CA ASP A 105 11.73 0.27 20.77
C ASP A 105 12.51 0.01 19.48
N ASP A 106 12.25 -1.14 18.83
CA ASP A 106 12.88 -1.49 17.56
C ASP A 106 12.45 -0.51 16.45
N ALA A 107 11.18 -0.12 16.42
CA ALA A 107 10.65 0.86 15.48
C ALA A 107 11.31 2.24 15.66
N LEU A 108 11.46 2.71 16.89
CA LEU A 108 12.14 3.98 17.19
C LEU A 108 13.61 3.95 16.78
N VAL A 109 14.34 2.88 17.10
CA VAL A 109 15.74 2.69 16.68
C VAL A 109 15.87 2.64 15.17
N TRP A 110 14.89 2.05 14.49
CA TRP A 110 14.86 1.93 13.03
C TRP A 110 14.71 3.32 12.37
N LEU A 111 13.78 4.15 12.86
CA LEU A 111 13.58 5.52 12.39
C LEU A 111 14.80 6.42 12.69
N ASP A 112 15.40 6.29 13.87
CA ASP A 112 16.61 7.03 14.23
C ASP A 112 17.78 6.75 13.27
N ARG A 113 17.91 5.50 12.80
CA ARG A 113 18.98 5.09 11.89
C ARG A 113 18.75 5.44 10.43
N LEU A 114 17.52 5.37 9.95
CA LEU A 114 17.20 5.48 8.53
C LEU A 114 16.54 6.82 8.17
N GLY A 115 16.25 7.66 9.17
CA GLY A 115 15.48 8.89 9.04
C GLY A 115 14.00 8.67 9.35
N ASP A 116 13.30 9.71 9.80
CA ASP A 116 11.87 9.69 10.10
C ASP A 116 11.11 10.59 9.11
N PRO A 117 10.44 10.01 8.10
CA PRO A 117 9.68 10.77 7.13
C PRO A 117 8.27 11.15 7.63
N TYR A 118 7.86 10.67 8.81
CA TYR A 118 6.49 10.76 9.28
C TYR A 118 6.26 11.98 10.15
N GLN A 119 5.27 12.82 9.81
CA GLN A 119 4.82 13.90 10.70
C GLN A 119 3.97 13.37 11.86
N VAL A 120 3.36 12.22 11.69
CA VAL A 120 2.63 11.50 12.73
C VAL A 120 2.92 10.01 12.55
N SER A 121 3.31 9.35 13.63
CA SER A 121 3.58 7.91 13.65
C SER A 121 2.59 7.22 14.58
N ILE A 122 1.65 6.48 14.01
CA ILE A 122 0.62 5.71 14.71
C ILE A 122 1.20 4.34 15.08
N TYR A 123 0.94 3.90 16.34
CA TYR A 123 1.40 2.63 16.88
C TYR A 123 0.28 1.81 17.50
#